data_825e2cdea18923b6b639d5f44bfcb9e7
#
_entry.id   825e2cdea18923b6b639d5f44bfcb9e7
#
_cell.length_a   1.000
_cell.length_b   1.000
_cell.length_c   1.000
_cell.angle_alpha   90.00
_cell.angle_beta   90.00
_cell.angle_gamma   90.00
#
_symmetry.space_group_name_H-M   'P 1'
#
loop_
_entity.id
_entity.type
_entity.pdbx_description
1 polymer ?
#
loop_
_entity_poly.entity_id
_entity_poly.type
_entity_poly.pdbx_seq_one_letter_code
_entity_poly.pdbx_strand_id
1 'polypeptide(L)'
;MMMMPSGSGAPSGSSSSGGSGASGGPSGGFTGGGDSSGGGPSGGPGGGNGGDGGGMPGDMGGFFGGGSDMEDRMNQENITLDEDDVDDIETFVSGISAATISYTTRSAVDGGDLDEAQTYSIAGVKDNYAAISNLSLAVGDFITESDDENKEKVCVLGASIAEEIFGSAIDAYGSVIYIDDRSYVVNGVLSSMGTVASGISPDDSVFIPYATGVKYLVGTNVSPTITVIAEDVSNVSGVTEEITEVLATSYPNAEFTFEDAGSKMEAASASNEILTMLLMAMAAIVFVVGGIGIMNVLFVSVKERTNEIGILKAIGCSQRNILFEFLAEAAAISLIGGVLGIVASLLVTPVAQYLGVRVELTPAAFLIALLFALITGTLFGFYPAYKASKLVPVEALGAE
;
A
#
# COMPACT_ATOMS: atom_id res chain seq x y z
N MET A 1 6.93 -60.32 7.56
CA MET A 1 8.19 -60.96 7.13
C MET A 1 9.20 -59.83 7.17
N MET A 2 9.88 -59.70 8.33
CA MET A 2 11.34 -59.83 8.47
C MET A 2 12.09 -58.83 7.59
N MET A 3 12.99 -57.96 8.05
CA MET A 3 13.95 -57.96 9.17
C MET A 3 14.59 -56.58 9.24
N MET A 4 14.81 -56.05 10.45
CA MET A 4 15.89 -55.09 10.76
C MET A 4 17.25 -55.83 10.82
N PRO A 5 18.42 -55.19 10.78
CA PRO A 5 19.08 -54.63 11.96
C PRO A 5 19.87 -53.30 11.69
N SER A 6 19.97 -52.34 12.59
CA SER A 6 20.82 -52.15 13.78
C SER A 6 22.32 -51.87 13.54
N GLY A 7 22.81 -50.81 14.19
CA GLY A 7 24.23 -50.57 14.51
C GLY A 7 24.60 -49.07 14.39
N SER A 8 24.55 -48.24 15.41
CA SER A 8 25.46 -48.02 16.57
C SER A 8 26.76 -47.28 16.17
N GLY A 9 27.04 -46.15 16.84
CA GLY A 9 28.34 -45.61 16.99
C GLY A 9 28.41 -44.09 17.23
N ALA A 10 28.25 -43.63 18.46
CA ALA A 10 28.95 -42.43 18.94
C ALA A 10 30.36 -42.86 19.41
N PRO A 11 31.34 -41.93 19.55
CA PRO A 11 31.52 -41.21 20.78
C PRO A 11 32.09 -39.76 20.64
N SER A 12 31.68 -38.84 21.51
CA SER A 12 32.40 -38.18 22.62
C SER A 12 33.78 -37.57 22.39
N GLY A 13 33.95 -36.35 22.90
CA GLY A 13 35.19 -35.68 23.30
C GLY A 13 35.09 -34.18 23.05
N SER A 14 34.81 -33.39 23.98
CA SER A 14 35.38 -32.82 25.22
C SER A 14 36.41 -31.70 24.97
N SER A 15 36.13 -30.60 25.65
CA SER A 15 37.04 -29.62 26.29
C SER A 15 37.87 -28.71 25.37
N SER A 16 38.13 -27.47 25.61
CA SER A 16 38.14 -26.58 26.80
C SER A 16 38.66 -25.22 26.40
N SER A 17 38.20 -24.22 27.13
CA SER A 17 38.95 -23.07 27.68
C SER A 17 39.55 -22.00 26.79
N GLY A 18 39.16 -20.79 27.06
CA GLY A 18 40.03 -19.80 27.64
C GLY A 18 40.34 -18.57 26.81
N GLY A 19 40.14 -17.41 27.40
CA GLY A 19 40.94 -16.22 27.17
C GLY A 19 40.19 -14.96 26.74
N SER A 20 39.67 -14.23 27.67
CA SER A 20 39.96 -12.87 28.15
C SER A 20 40.78 -11.93 27.23
N GLY A 21 40.26 -10.71 27.08
CA GLY A 21 40.99 -9.52 26.61
C GLY A 21 40.03 -8.41 26.22
N ALA A 22 39.83 -7.61 27.01
CA ALA A 22 39.66 -6.28 27.53
C ALA A 22 40.18 -5.17 26.61
N SER A 23 39.53 -4.00 26.79
CA SER A 23 39.92 -2.60 26.51
C SER A 23 39.54 -2.11 25.10
N GLY A 24 38.96 -0.93 24.93
CA GLY A 24 38.83 0.26 25.72
C GLY A 24 37.95 1.24 24.92
N GLY A 25 37.21 2.06 25.58
CA GLY A 25 36.53 3.21 25.04
C GLY A 25 37.48 4.34 24.67
N PRO A 26 36.94 5.43 24.14
CA PRO A 26 36.66 6.51 25.06
C PRO A 26 35.37 7.30 24.81
N SER A 27 34.83 7.68 25.91
CA SER A 27 33.96 8.77 26.25
C SER A 27 34.28 10.12 25.58
N GLY A 28 33.26 10.83 25.20
CA GLY A 28 33.29 12.25 24.93
C GLY A 28 32.01 12.89 25.38
N GLY A 29 31.94 13.24 26.64
CA GLY A 29 30.89 14.06 27.19
C GLY A 29 31.03 15.52 26.80
N PHE A 30 29.93 16.22 26.70
CA PHE A 30 29.89 17.67 26.80
C PHE A 30 28.74 18.07 27.73
N THR A 31 29.14 18.56 28.89
CA THR A 31 28.34 19.19 29.93
C THR A 31 28.27 20.69 29.70
N GLY A 32 27.15 21.29 30.08
CA GLY A 32 26.98 22.71 30.33
C GLY A 32 25.49 23.03 30.26
N GLY A 33 24.70 23.26 31.24
CA GLY A 33 24.94 23.97 32.49
C GLY A 33 24.49 25.42 32.33
N GLY A 34 23.37 25.80 32.96
CA GLY A 34 22.99 27.20 33.03
C GLY A 34 21.55 27.43 33.47
N ASP A 35 21.37 27.47 34.76
CA ASP A 35 20.23 28.01 35.50
C ASP A 35 19.95 29.48 35.22
N SER A 36 18.70 29.92 35.42
CA SER A 36 18.20 30.98 36.33
C SER A 36 16.89 31.56 35.83
N SER A 37 15.78 31.30 36.50
CA SER A 37 15.14 32.08 37.57
C SER A 37 14.80 33.53 37.21
N GLY A 38 13.52 33.88 37.34
CA GLY A 38 13.18 35.15 37.96
C GLY A 38 12.08 35.98 37.27
N GLY A 39 10.92 36.06 37.90
CA GLY A 39 10.28 37.28 38.33
C GLY A 39 9.37 38.02 37.38
N GLY A 40 8.04 38.00 37.65
CA GLY A 40 7.19 39.12 37.38
C GLY A 40 7.50 40.24 38.39
N PRO A 41 6.80 41.37 38.40
CA PRO A 41 5.38 41.59 38.33
C PRO A 41 4.89 42.94 37.72
N SER A 42 3.60 43.02 37.48
CA SER A 42 2.62 44.14 37.64
C SER A 42 3.02 45.58 37.28
N GLY A 43 2.06 46.26 36.61
CA GLY A 43 1.88 47.70 36.69
C GLY A 43 1.14 48.30 35.47
N GLY A 44 -0.14 48.55 35.58
CA GLY A 44 -0.81 49.64 34.85
C GLY A 44 -0.57 50.96 35.60
N PRO A 45 -1.26 52.08 35.30
CA PRO A 45 -2.23 52.46 34.28
C PRO A 45 -1.93 53.82 33.65
N GLY A 46 -2.78 54.27 32.72
CA GLY A 46 -2.96 55.70 32.48
C GLY A 46 -2.76 56.17 31.05
N GLY A 47 -3.84 56.53 30.40
CA GLY A 47 -4.28 57.89 30.19
C GLY A 47 -3.84 58.52 28.89
N GLY A 48 -4.85 58.91 28.08
CA GLY A 48 -4.75 60.18 27.37
C GLY A 48 -4.85 60.20 25.86
N ASN A 49 -6.03 60.30 25.33
CA ASN A 49 -6.49 61.36 24.45
C ASN A 49 -5.91 61.62 23.05
N GLY A 50 -6.76 61.59 22.05
CA GLY A 50 -6.79 62.59 20.97
C GLY A 50 -6.38 62.15 19.58
N GLY A 51 -7.34 62.20 18.66
CA GLY A 51 -7.11 62.78 17.36
C GLY A 51 -7.37 61.88 16.12
N ASP A 52 -8.55 62.11 15.57
CA ASP A 52 -8.88 62.22 14.14
C ASP A 52 -8.38 61.27 13.05
N GLY A 53 -9.37 60.72 12.37
CA GLY A 53 -9.44 60.83 10.92
C GLY A 53 -8.96 59.66 10.09
N GLY A 54 -9.90 58.93 9.51
CA GLY A 54 -9.59 58.13 8.33
C GLY A 54 -10.40 56.83 8.24
N GLY A 55 -11.54 56.90 7.61
CA GLY A 55 -12.42 55.74 7.38
C GLY A 55 -11.80 54.74 6.45
N MET A 56 -11.96 53.47 6.86
CA MET A 56 -11.94 52.32 5.95
C MET A 56 -13.18 51.46 6.26
N PRO A 57 -13.90 50.99 5.24
CA PRO A 57 -14.97 50.02 5.42
C PRO A 57 -14.37 48.65 5.61
N GLY A 58 -14.33 48.13 6.82
CA GLY A 58 -13.92 46.80 7.15
C GLY A 58 -15.11 46.03 7.69
N ASP A 59 -15.74 45.28 6.82
CA ASP A 59 -16.65 44.20 7.19
C ASP A 59 -15.80 43.08 7.83
N MET A 60 -15.72 43.08 9.14
CA MET A 60 -15.15 42.04 10.00
C MET A 60 -16.13 41.69 11.11
N GLY A 61 -17.36 41.39 10.73
CA GLY A 61 -18.43 40.93 11.63
C GLY A 61 -18.92 39.53 11.25
N GLY A 62 -18.04 38.48 11.30
CA GLY A 62 -18.45 37.14 10.94
C GLY A 62 -17.68 36.03 11.60
N PHE A 63 -17.07 36.22 12.77
CA PHE A 63 -16.25 35.16 13.40
C PHE A 63 -16.72 34.69 14.79
N PHE A 64 -17.94 35.08 15.21
CA PHE A 64 -18.56 34.59 16.45
C PHE A 64 -20.00 34.15 16.22
N GLY A 65 -20.24 33.36 15.16
CA GLY A 65 -21.52 32.72 14.87
C GLY A 65 -21.47 31.21 14.95
N GLY A 66 -20.63 30.62 15.79
CA GLY A 66 -20.47 29.17 15.94
C GLY A 66 -21.02 28.64 17.27
N GLY A 67 -22.11 29.19 17.78
CA GLY A 67 -22.75 28.70 19.02
C GLY A 67 -23.80 27.62 18.80
N SER A 68 -24.46 27.59 17.66
CA SER A 68 -25.51 26.62 17.34
C SER A 68 -24.93 25.22 16.95
N ASP A 69 -23.81 25.21 16.22
CA ASP A 69 -23.21 23.94 15.77
C ASP A 69 -22.52 23.14 16.90
N MET A 70 -22.19 23.79 18.03
CA MET A 70 -21.66 23.10 19.21
C MET A 70 -22.78 22.57 20.14
N GLU A 71 -23.92 23.23 20.22
CA GLU A 71 -25.08 22.73 20.99
C GLU A 71 -25.73 21.55 20.26
N ASP A 72 -25.80 21.57 18.93
CA ASP A 72 -26.31 20.46 18.13
C ASP A 72 -25.40 19.23 18.21
N ARG A 73 -24.07 19.41 18.28
CA ARG A 73 -23.12 18.29 18.48
C ARG A 73 -23.13 17.71 19.90
N MET A 74 -23.53 18.48 20.92
CA MET A 74 -23.67 17.98 22.28
C MET A 74 -24.99 17.26 22.54
N ASN A 75 -25.97 17.42 21.65
CA ASN A 75 -27.28 16.79 21.75
C ASN A 75 -27.47 15.63 20.76
N GLN A 76 -26.43 15.22 20.04
CA GLN A 76 -26.44 13.98 19.30
C GLN A 76 -26.38 12.86 20.32
N GLU A 77 -27.50 12.18 20.53
CA GLU A 77 -27.51 10.87 21.20
C GLU A 77 -26.51 9.98 20.47
N ASN A 78 -25.63 9.31 21.23
CA ASN A 78 -24.75 8.31 20.68
C ASN A 78 -25.61 7.15 20.15
N ILE A 79 -25.94 7.22 18.88
CA ILE A 79 -26.68 6.17 18.20
C ILE A 79 -25.74 5.00 18.03
N THR A 80 -26.18 3.86 18.51
CA THR A 80 -25.47 2.60 18.32
C THR A 80 -26.37 1.70 17.50
N LEU A 81 -25.96 1.41 16.27
CA LEU A 81 -26.65 0.43 15.44
C LEU A 81 -26.60 -0.95 16.11
N ASP A 82 -27.65 -1.74 15.94
CA ASP A 82 -27.75 -3.08 16.50
C ASP A 82 -28.21 -4.13 15.48
N GLU A 83 -28.48 -5.34 15.96
CA GLU A 83 -28.90 -6.44 15.10
C GLU A 83 -30.33 -6.23 14.55
N ASP A 84 -31.19 -5.56 15.32
CA ASP A 84 -32.56 -5.27 14.91
C ASP A 84 -32.57 -4.31 13.69
N ASP A 85 -31.58 -3.42 13.59
CA ASP A 85 -31.42 -2.55 12.43
C ASP A 85 -31.06 -3.33 11.16
N VAL A 86 -30.30 -4.42 11.28
CA VAL A 86 -29.96 -5.30 10.13
C VAL A 86 -31.23 -6.03 9.67
N ASP A 87 -32.01 -6.54 10.60
CA ASP A 87 -33.28 -7.24 10.31
C ASP A 87 -34.29 -6.27 9.65
N ASP A 88 -34.35 -5.04 10.10
CA ASP A 88 -35.19 -4.00 9.49
C ASP A 88 -34.72 -3.69 8.05
N ILE A 89 -33.41 -3.54 7.82
CA ILE A 89 -32.85 -3.34 6.49
C ILE A 89 -33.15 -4.52 5.58
N GLU A 90 -32.94 -5.75 6.03
CA GLU A 90 -33.24 -6.96 5.22
C GLU A 90 -34.73 -7.13 4.90
N THR A 91 -35.61 -6.63 5.80
CA THR A 91 -37.07 -6.75 5.63
C THR A 91 -37.65 -5.66 4.73
N PHE A 92 -37.19 -4.43 4.87
CA PHE A 92 -37.84 -3.26 4.29
C PHE A 92 -37.12 -2.66 3.09
N VAL A 93 -35.80 -2.94 2.90
CA VAL A 93 -35.05 -2.44 1.76
C VAL A 93 -35.10 -3.44 0.60
N SER A 94 -35.42 -2.96 -0.60
CA SER A 94 -35.47 -3.76 -1.80
C SER A 94 -34.14 -3.74 -2.57
N GLY A 95 -33.82 -4.84 -3.27
CA GLY A 95 -32.62 -4.91 -4.12
C GLY A 95 -31.32 -5.12 -3.36
N ILE A 96 -31.40 -5.69 -2.17
CA ILE A 96 -30.24 -6.18 -1.41
C ILE A 96 -30.17 -7.70 -1.44
N SER A 97 -28.96 -8.23 -1.47
CA SER A 97 -28.69 -9.67 -1.46
C SER A 97 -28.39 -10.19 -0.06
N ALA A 98 -27.75 -9.42 0.77
CA ALA A 98 -27.42 -9.75 2.15
C ALA A 98 -27.00 -8.51 2.93
N ALA A 99 -27.22 -8.55 4.25
CA ALA A 99 -26.68 -7.56 5.19
C ALA A 99 -25.98 -8.24 6.37
N THR A 100 -25.05 -7.58 6.99
CA THR A 100 -24.36 -8.04 8.20
C THR A 100 -23.89 -6.88 9.04
N ILE A 101 -23.76 -7.11 10.34
CA ILE A 101 -23.20 -6.13 11.28
C ILE A 101 -21.83 -6.60 11.74
N SER A 102 -20.92 -5.65 11.88
CA SER A 102 -19.57 -5.89 12.39
C SER A 102 -19.05 -4.68 13.12
N TYR A 103 -18.06 -4.86 13.95
CA TYR A 103 -17.27 -3.78 14.53
C TYR A 103 -15.80 -4.15 14.60
N THR A 104 -14.95 -3.16 14.74
CA THR A 104 -13.52 -3.36 14.98
C THR A 104 -13.09 -2.65 16.26
N THR A 105 -12.20 -3.30 16.99
CA THR A 105 -11.51 -2.71 18.13
C THR A 105 -10.05 -3.16 18.13
N ARG A 106 -9.23 -2.56 18.98
CA ARG A 106 -7.87 -3.01 19.20
C ARG A 106 -7.73 -3.53 20.61
N SER A 107 -7.16 -4.73 20.75
CA SER A 107 -6.93 -5.33 22.04
C SER A 107 -5.60 -6.03 22.10
N ALA A 108 -5.09 -6.21 23.31
CA ALA A 108 -3.90 -7.00 23.56
C ALA A 108 -4.23 -8.48 23.35
N VAL A 109 -3.40 -9.15 22.56
CA VAL A 109 -3.46 -10.59 22.32
C VAL A 109 -2.15 -11.21 22.78
N ASP A 110 -2.27 -12.31 23.51
CA ASP A 110 -1.17 -13.12 24.01
C ASP A 110 -1.39 -14.59 23.64
N GLY A 111 -0.33 -15.34 23.45
CA GLY A 111 -0.40 -16.77 23.13
C GLY A 111 0.64 -17.23 22.11
N GLY A 112 0.69 -18.55 21.89
CA GLY A 112 1.63 -19.15 20.95
C GLY A 112 3.10 -18.84 21.26
N ASP A 113 3.83 -18.39 20.25
CA ASP A 113 5.27 -18.07 20.31
C ASP A 113 5.55 -16.59 20.61
N LEU A 114 4.53 -15.80 21.02
CA LEU A 114 4.73 -14.40 21.40
C LEU A 114 5.49 -14.28 22.72
N ASP A 115 6.57 -13.51 22.76
CA ASP A 115 7.33 -13.23 23.98
C ASP A 115 6.57 -12.30 24.95
N GLU A 116 5.76 -11.37 24.41
CA GLU A 116 4.92 -10.40 25.13
C GLU A 116 3.61 -10.18 24.38
N ALA A 117 2.54 -9.80 25.10
CA ALA A 117 1.25 -9.47 24.49
C ALA A 117 1.41 -8.32 23.48
N GLN A 118 0.86 -8.50 22.28
CA GLN A 118 0.85 -7.52 21.22
C GLN A 118 -0.57 -7.03 20.91
N THR A 119 -0.67 -5.82 20.36
CA THR A 119 -1.98 -5.22 20.04
C THR A 119 -2.37 -5.54 18.60
N TYR A 120 -3.46 -6.29 18.44
CA TYR A 120 -4.03 -6.60 17.12
C TYR A 120 -5.41 -5.98 16.94
N SER A 121 -5.85 -5.94 15.69
CA SER A 121 -7.22 -5.59 15.32
C SER A 121 -8.14 -6.78 15.60
N ILE A 122 -9.17 -6.57 16.41
CA ILE A 122 -10.19 -7.56 16.72
C ILE A 122 -11.48 -7.16 16.05
N ALA A 123 -12.04 -8.05 15.26
CA ALA A 123 -13.30 -7.86 14.55
C ALA A 123 -14.40 -8.72 15.16
N GLY A 124 -15.44 -8.10 15.68
CA GLY A 124 -16.67 -8.80 16.05
C GLY A 124 -17.59 -8.92 14.84
N VAL A 125 -17.91 -10.13 14.43
CA VAL A 125 -18.64 -10.42 13.18
C VAL A 125 -19.70 -11.48 13.35
N LYS A 126 -20.70 -11.45 12.48
CA LYS A 126 -21.73 -12.50 12.37
C LYS A 126 -21.23 -13.67 11.50
N ASP A 127 -21.95 -14.76 11.52
CA ASP A 127 -21.70 -15.98 10.77
C ASP A 127 -21.68 -15.74 9.24
N ASN A 128 -22.58 -14.88 8.74
CA ASN A 128 -22.72 -14.54 7.33
C ASN A 128 -21.58 -13.61 6.80
N TYR A 129 -20.78 -13.03 7.70
CA TYR A 129 -19.72 -12.07 7.33
C TYR A 129 -18.69 -12.68 6.37
N ALA A 130 -18.34 -13.96 6.54
CA ALA A 130 -17.38 -14.63 5.66
C ALA A 130 -17.89 -14.70 4.21
N ALA A 131 -19.18 -15.00 4.04
CA ALA A 131 -19.79 -15.07 2.71
C ALA A 131 -19.90 -13.68 2.06
N ILE A 132 -20.31 -12.68 2.83
CA ILE A 132 -20.44 -11.28 2.38
C ILE A 132 -19.09 -10.68 1.99
N SER A 133 -18.06 -10.94 2.79
CA SER A 133 -16.69 -10.44 2.54
C SER A 133 -15.86 -11.36 1.67
N ASN A 134 -16.46 -12.44 1.12
CA ASN A 134 -15.79 -13.43 0.27
C ASN A 134 -14.50 -13.98 0.90
N LEU A 135 -14.53 -14.24 2.22
CA LEU A 135 -13.39 -14.79 2.95
C LEU A 135 -13.27 -16.29 2.65
N SER A 136 -12.05 -16.76 2.52
CA SER A 136 -11.72 -18.17 2.37
C SER A 136 -10.86 -18.66 3.52
N LEU A 137 -11.10 -19.87 3.99
CA LEU A 137 -10.36 -20.51 5.07
C LEU A 137 -9.20 -21.34 4.50
N ALA A 138 -8.06 -21.29 5.17
CA ALA A 138 -6.94 -22.19 4.93
C ALA A 138 -7.13 -23.49 5.73
N VAL A 139 -7.62 -23.39 6.96
CA VAL A 139 -7.86 -24.51 7.89
C VAL A 139 -9.03 -24.17 8.80
N GLY A 140 -9.83 -25.19 9.18
CA GLY A 140 -10.91 -25.05 10.13
C GLY A 140 -12.20 -24.48 9.56
N ASP A 141 -13.06 -23.97 10.45
CA ASP A 141 -14.36 -23.42 10.14
C ASP A 141 -14.45 -21.94 10.57
N PHE A 142 -15.32 -21.18 9.91
CA PHE A 142 -15.63 -19.81 10.34
C PHE A 142 -16.59 -19.82 11.53
N ILE A 143 -16.85 -18.65 12.09
CA ILE A 143 -17.80 -18.43 13.16
C ILE A 143 -19.18 -18.89 12.68
N THR A 144 -19.90 -19.63 13.53
CA THR A 144 -21.26 -20.10 13.26
C THR A 144 -22.29 -19.28 14.05
N GLU A 145 -23.53 -19.31 13.59
CA GLU A 145 -24.67 -18.70 14.32
C GLU A 145 -24.75 -19.19 15.77
N SER A 146 -24.52 -20.50 15.99
CA SER A 146 -24.50 -21.11 17.34
C SER A 146 -23.40 -20.52 18.24
N ASP A 147 -22.22 -20.22 17.69
CA ASP A 147 -21.11 -19.61 18.43
C ASP A 147 -21.48 -18.18 18.89
N ASP A 148 -22.17 -17.44 18.04
CA ASP A 148 -22.61 -16.10 18.35
C ASP A 148 -23.76 -16.05 19.35
N GLU A 149 -24.81 -16.85 19.16
CA GLU A 149 -25.93 -16.98 20.10
C GLU A 149 -25.50 -17.40 21.50
N ASN A 150 -24.65 -18.42 21.58
CA ASN A 150 -24.14 -18.96 22.86
C ASN A 150 -23.03 -18.09 23.45
N LYS A 151 -22.54 -17.09 22.71
CA LYS A 151 -21.41 -16.22 23.08
C LYS A 151 -20.18 -17.06 23.41
N GLU A 152 -19.87 -17.99 22.51
CA GLU A 152 -18.72 -18.87 22.66
C GLU A 152 -17.42 -18.09 22.43
N LYS A 153 -16.39 -18.48 23.17
CA LYS A 153 -15.06 -17.86 23.05
C LYS A 153 -14.23 -18.60 22.04
N VAL A 154 -14.64 -18.49 20.79
CA VAL A 154 -13.93 -18.98 19.62
C VAL A 154 -13.40 -17.79 18.81
N CYS A 155 -12.36 -18.02 18.03
CA CYS A 155 -11.82 -17.01 17.13
C CYS A 155 -11.33 -17.62 15.83
N VAL A 156 -11.28 -16.79 14.78
CA VAL A 156 -10.67 -17.12 13.51
C VAL A 156 -9.54 -16.12 13.28
N LEU A 157 -8.35 -16.61 12.95
CA LEU A 157 -7.17 -15.78 12.77
C LEU A 157 -6.99 -15.41 11.31
N GLY A 158 -6.55 -14.18 11.07
CA GLY A 158 -6.00 -13.77 9.78
C GLY A 158 -4.68 -14.50 9.47
N ALA A 159 -4.37 -14.64 8.19
CA ALA A 159 -3.21 -15.41 7.75
C ALA A 159 -1.89 -14.88 8.34
N SER A 160 -1.69 -13.55 8.32
CA SER A 160 -0.46 -12.92 8.87
C SER A 160 -0.34 -13.14 10.37
N ILE A 161 -1.46 -13.02 11.10
CA ILE A 161 -1.49 -13.21 12.56
C ILE A 161 -1.18 -14.67 12.94
N ALA A 162 -1.77 -15.63 12.21
CA ALA A 162 -1.51 -17.04 12.46
C ALA A 162 -0.03 -17.40 12.20
N GLU A 163 0.58 -16.81 11.17
CA GLU A 163 1.99 -17.00 10.86
C GLU A 163 2.90 -16.34 11.92
N GLU A 164 2.53 -15.15 12.40
CA GLU A 164 3.28 -14.41 13.42
C GLU A 164 3.23 -15.08 14.80
N ILE A 165 2.04 -15.57 15.23
CA ILE A 165 1.83 -16.13 16.58
C ILE A 165 2.24 -17.60 16.66
N PHE A 166 2.02 -18.39 15.60
CA PHE A 166 2.18 -19.86 15.63
C PHE A 166 3.12 -20.40 14.55
N GLY A 167 3.64 -19.52 13.66
CA GLY A 167 4.50 -19.95 12.56
C GLY A 167 3.77 -20.62 11.39
N SER A 168 2.56 -21.18 11.60
CA SER A 168 1.75 -21.73 10.51
C SER A 168 0.26 -21.78 10.83
N ALA A 169 -0.58 -21.80 9.79
CA ALA A 169 -2.03 -21.93 9.95
C ALA A 169 -2.45 -23.27 10.61
N ILE A 170 -1.68 -24.35 10.38
CA ILE A 170 -1.99 -25.67 10.92
C ILE A 170 -1.70 -25.73 12.42
N ASP A 171 -0.63 -25.12 12.88
CA ASP A 171 -0.25 -25.10 14.30
C ASP A 171 -1.16 -24.15 15.09
N ALA A 172 -1.71 -23.14 14.43
CA ALA A 172 -2.69 -22.22 15.01
C ALA A 172 -4.05 -22.89 15.27
N TYR A 173 -4.50 -23.79 14.39
CA TYR A 173 -5.81 -24.43 14.51
C TYR A 173 -5.94 -25.26 15.78
N GLY A 174 -6.98 -25.00 16.56
CA GLY A 174 -7.25 -25.68 17.83
C GLY A 174 -6.41 -25.19 19.02
N SER A 175 -5.48 -24.24 18.78
CA SER A 175 -4.69 -23.61 19.83
C SER A 175 -5.52 -22.56 20.59
N VAL A 176 -4.98 -22.06 21.70
CA VAL A 176 -5.65 -21.05 22.53
C VAL A 176 -4.84 -19.77 22.50
N ILE A 177 -5.52 -18.66 22.26
CA ILE A 177 -5.00 -17.30 22.44
C ILE A 177 -5.75 -16.60 23.57
N TYR A 178 -5.13 -15.57 24.14
CA TYR A 178 -5.75 -14.74 25.16
C TYR A 178 -5.99 -13.34 24.58
N ILE A 179 -7.23 -12.91 24.55
CA ILE A 179 -7.62 -11.55 24.16
C ILE A 179 -8.10 -10.84 25.42
N ASP A 180 -7.42 -9.79 25.82
CA ASP A 180 -7.71 -9.04 27.05
C ASP A 180 -7.84 -9.99 28.27
N ASP A 181 -6.83 -10.84 28.48
CA ASP A 181 -6.76 -11.88 29.54
C ASP A 181 -7.85 -12.96 29.50
N ARG A 182 -8.61 -13.09 28.43
CA ARG A 182 -9.64 -14.11 28.23
C ARG A 182 -9.24 -15.10 27.15
N SER A 183 -9.35 -16.38 27.46
CA SER A 183 -9.01 -17.45 26.52
C SER A 183 -10.03 -17.59 25.40
N TYR A 184 -9.55 -17.68 24.18
CA TYR A 184 -10.31 -17.98 22.96
C TYR A 184 -9.65 -19.17 22.26
N VAL A 185 -10.48 -20.08 21.73
CA VAL A 185 -10.00 -21.23 20.95
C VAL A 185 -9.99 -20.85 19.47
N VAL A 186 -8.88 -21.12 18.80
CA VAL A 186 -8.76 -20.87 17.36
C VAL A 186 -9.54 -21.95 16.60
N ASN A 187 -10.70 -21.58 16.05
CA ASN A 187 -11.59 -22.45 15.29
C ASN A 187 -11.25 -22.50 13.80
N GLY A 188 -10.51 -21.51 13.31
CA GLY A 188 -10.10 -21.45 11.91
C GLY A 188 -9.01 -20.45 11.66
N VAL A 189 -8.39 -20.56 10.50
CA VAL A 189 -7.40 -19.60 9.98
C VAL A 189 -7.77 -19.26 8.54
N LEU A 190 -7.80 -17.97 8.22
CA LEU A 190 -8.09 -17.49 6.88
C LEU A 190 -6.93 -17.77 5.92
N SER A 191 -7.26 -17.97 4.67
CA SER A 191 -6.26 -17.93 3.59
C SER A 191 -5.78 -16.50 3.37
N SER A 192 -4.52 -16.30 3.01
CA SER A 192 -4.02 -14.97 2.71
C SER A 192 -4.74 -14.38 1.51
N MET A 193 -5.34 -13.22 1.70
CA MET A 193 -6.10 -12.48 0.69
C MET A 193 -5.41 -11.17 0.29
N GLY A 194 -4.47 -10.71 1.09
CA GLY A 194 -3.80 -9.43 0.90
C GLY A 194 -4.65 -8.23 1.36
N THR A 195 -4.35 -7.06 0.80
CA THR A 195 -5.07 -5.82 1.13
C THR A 195 -6.44 -5.76 0.47
N VAL A 196 -7.47 -5.50 1.25
CA VAL A 196 -8.83 -5.23 0.76
C VAL A 196 -9.04 -3.72 0.53
N ALA A 197 -9.88 -3.39 -0.43
CA ALA A 197 -10.17 -1.99 -0.77
C ALA A 197 -11.03 -1.28 0.28
N SER A 198 -11.87 -2.03 0.99
CA SER A 198 -12.79 -1.54 2.02
C SER A 198 -13.09 -2.63 3.04
N GLY A 199 -13.43 -2.23 4.26
CA GLY A 199 -13.77 -3.16 5.34
C GLY A 199 -12.59 -3.56 6.21
N ILE A 200 -12.74 -4.69 6.90
CA ILE A 200 -11.77 -5.23 7.85
C ILE A 200 -10.66 -5.96 7.09
N SER A 201 -9.38 -5.68 7.41
CA SER A 201 -8.25 -6.41 6.81
C SER A 201 -8.30 -7.89 7.20
N PRO A 202 -8.46 -8.82 6.24
CA PRO A 202 -8.60 -10.23 6.59
C PRO A 202 -7.32 -10.85 7.15
N ASP A 203 -6.17 -10.45 6.61
CA ASP A 203 -4.89 -11.06 6.97
C ASP A 203 -4.38 -10.58 8.35
N ASP A 204 -4.75 -9.33 8.75
CA ASP A 204 -4.21 -8.66 9.93
C ASP A 204 -5.25 -8.46 11.05
N SER A 205 -6.32 -9.27 11.06
CA SER A 205 -7.38 -9.19 12.07
C SER A 205 -7.69 -10.55 12.71
N VAL A 206 -8.11 -10.50 13.96
CA VAL A 206 -8.68 -11.63 14.67
C VAL A 206 -10.19 -11.49 14.65
N PHE A 207 -10.89 -12.48 14.18
CA PHE A 207 -12.36 -12.50 14.11
C PHE A 207 -12.95 -13.26 15.29
N ILE A 208 -13.92 -12.68 15.96
CA ILE A 208 -14.66 -13.28 17.08
C ILE A 208 -16.17 -13.13 16.84
N PRO A 209 -17.03 -13.96 17.46
CA PRO A 209 -18.47 -13.77 17.37
C PRO A 209 -18.88 -12.38 17.85
N TYR A 210 -19.81 -11.72 17.13
CA TYR A 210 -20.25 -10.37 17.41
C TYR A 210 -20.73 -10.20 18.85
N ALA A 211 -21.67 -11.04 19.27
CA ALA A 211 -22.25 -11.00 20.63
C ALA A 211 -21.24 -11.34 21.74
N THR A 212 -20.23 -12.19 21.42
CA THR A 212 -19.13 -12.50 22.36
C THR A 212 -18.28 -11.28 22.62
N GLY A 213 -17.90 -10.58 21.57
CA GLY A 213 -17.07 -9.39 21.69
C GLY A 213 -17.81 -8.23 22.35
N VAL A 214 -19.07 -8.00 22.01
CA VAL A 214 -19.91 -7.00 22.71
C VAL A 214 -20.00 -7.29 24.21
N LYS A 215 -20.19 -8.55 24.56
CA LYS A 215 -20.32 -8.96 25.98
C LYS A 215 -19.01 -8.83 26.76
N TYR A 216 -17.90 -9.23 26.19
CA TYR A 216 -16.67 -9.45 26.93
C TYR A 216 -15.56 -8.44 26.67
N LEU A 217 -15.57 -7.75 25.51
CA LEU A 217 -14.46 -6.91 25.08
C LEU A 217 -14.83 -5.42 25.06
N VAL A 218 -15.92 -5.05 24.39
CA VAL A 218 -16.24 -3.64 24.06
C VAL A 218 -17.35 -3.08 24.94
N GLY A 219 -18.26 -3.93 25.40
CA GLY A 219 -19.43 -3.49 26.18
C GLY A 219 -20.40 -2.63 25.34
N THR A 220 -20.94 -1.58 25.94
CA THR A 220 -21.87 -0.65 25.26
C THR A 220 -21.16 0.43 24.42
N ASN A 221 -19.85 0.45 24.37
CA ASN A 221 -19.05 1.45 23.66
C ASN A 221 -18.65 0.97 22.25
N VAL A 222 -19.57 0.34 21.55
CA VAL A 222 -19.39 -0.18 20.19
C VAL A 222 -19.76 0.89 19.18
N SER A 223 -19.00 1.00 18.10
CA SER A 223 -19.39 1.72 16.89
C SER A 223 -19.54 0.71 15.76
N PRO A 224 -20.70 0.06 15.62
CA PRO A 224 -20.91 -0.94 14.61
C PRO A 224 -20.99 -0.35 13.21
N THR A 225 -20.69 -1.18 12.23
CA THR A 225 -20.86 -0.89 10.82
C THR A 225 -21.75 -1.97 10.21
N ILE A 226 -22.83 -1.58 9.57
CA ILE A 226 -23.66 -2.47 8.79
C ILE A 226 -23.11 -2.52 7.36
N THR A 227 -22.81 -3.71 6.87
CA THR A 227 -22.36 -3.95 5.49
C THR A 227 -23.50 -4.58 4.71
N VAL A 228 -23.90 -3.94 3.62
CA VAL A 228 -25.00 -4.39 2.76
C VAL A 228 -24.46 -4.69 1.37
N ILE A 229 -24.89 -5.79 0.78
CA ILE A 229 -24.62 -6.12 -0.63
C ILE A 229 -25.86 -5.82 -1.46
N ALA A 230 -25.73 -4.87 -2.38
CA ALA A 230 -26.77 -4.61 -3.38
C ALA A 230 -26.75 -5.70 -4.46
N GLU A 231 -27.94 -6.11 -4.92
CA GLU A 231 -28.08 -7.07 -6.03
C GLU A 231 -27.56 -6.50 -7.36
N ASP A 232 -27.73 -5.20 -7.58
CA ASP A 232 -27.28 -4.51 -8.79
C ASP A 232 -26.39 -3.32 -8.42
N VAL A 233 -25.16 -3.34 -8.91
CA VAL A 233 -24.18 -2.26 -8.73
C VAL A 233 -24.68 -0.91 -9.24
N SER A 234 -25.52 -0.92 -10.28
CA SER A 234 -26.09 0.32 -10.85
C SER A 234 -27.15 0.97 -9.95
N ASN A 235 -27.70 0.24 -8.97
CA ASN A 235 -28.75 0.71 -8.05
C ASN A 235 -28.24 1.03 -6.63
N VAL A 236 -26.96 1.05 -6.40
CA VAL A 236 -26.39 1.32 -5.06
C VAL A 236 -26.93 2.64 -4.45
N SER A 237 -27.06 3.68 -5.26
CA SER A 237 -27.63 4.97 -4.78
C SER A 237 -29.08 4.84 -4.33
N GLY A 238 -29.90 4.04 -5.02
CA GLY A 238 -31.30 3.79 -4.62
C GLY A 238 -31.38 3.00 -3.33
N VAL A 239 -30.57 1.95 -3.20
CA VAL A 239 -30.48 1.15 -1.98
C VAL A 239 -30.03 2.01 -0.78
N THR A 240 -29.05 2.91 -0.97
CA THR A 240 -28.57 3.83 0.07
C THR A 240 -29.69 4.77 0.53
N GLU A 241 -30.53 5.26 -0.40
CA GLU A 241 -31.65 6.14 -0.09
C GLU A 241 -32.74 5.39 0.71
N GLU A 242 -33.08 4.14 0.30
CA GLU A 242 -34.01 3.28 1.03
C GLU A 242 -33.51 2.93 2.44
N ILE A 243 -32.22 2.58 2.60
CA ILE A 243 -31.62 2.33 3.92
C ILE A 243 -31.73 3.58 4.80
N THR A 244 -31.46 4.76 4.25
CA THR A 244 -31.56 6.02 4.98
C THR A 244 -33.00 6.26 5.48
N GLU A 245 -34.00 5.94 4.66
CA GLU A 245 -35.43 6.09 5.03
C GLU A 245 -35.83 5.11 6.13
N VAL A 246 -35.38 3.86 6.05
CA VAL A 246 -35.63 2.84 7.07
C VAL A 246 -35.00 3.24 8.39
N LEU A 247 -33.71 3.56 8.40
CA LEU A 247 -33.01 3.99 9.62
C LEU A 247 -33.49 5.33 10.18
N ALA A 248 -33.97 6.25 9.34
CA ALA A 248 -34.57 7.51 9.81
C ALA A 248 -35.88 7.30 10.59
N THR A 249 -36.54 6.16 10.44
CA THR A 249 -37.72 5.81 11.23
C THR A 249 -37.34 5.48 12.67
N SER A 250 -36.24 4.79 12.88
CA SER A 250 -35.72 4.42 14.21
C SER A 250 -34.87 5.53 14.81
N TYR A 251 -34.17 6.31 13.98
CA TYR A 251 -33.23 7.36 14.37
C TYR A 251 -33.50 8.71 13.65
N PRO A 252 -34.57 9.44 13.96
CA PRO A 252 -35.02 10.60 13.17
C PRO A 252 -34.03 11.76 13.06
N ASN A 253 -33.03 11.83 13.94
CA ASN A 253 -32.04 12.92 14.00
C ASN A 253 -30.62 12.44 13.73
N ALA A 254 -30.44 11.22 13.20
CA ALA A 254 -29.16 10.65 12.90
C ALA A 254 -28.64 11.08 11.52
N GLU A 255 -27.33 11.31 11.44
CA GLU A 255 -26.62 11.39 10.17
C GLU A 255 -25.83 10.10 9.97
N PHE A 256 -26.19 9.33 8.94
CA PHE A 256 -25.47 8.12 8.57
C PHE A 256 -24.44 8.44 7.49
N THR A 257 -23.23 7.89 7.66
CA THR A 257 -22.19 7.99 6.65
C THR A 257 -22.14 6.67 5.87
N PHE A 258 -22.33 6.75 4.57
CA PHE A 258 -22.23 5.60 3.68
C PHE A 258 -20.89 5.56 2.99
N GLU A 259 -20.27 4.39 2.97
CA GLU A 259 -19.06 4.12 2.24
C GLU A 259 -19.35 3.10 1.14
N ASP A 260 -19.30 3.54 -0.10
CA ASP A 260 -19.43 2.65 -1.25
C ASP A 260 -18.07 2.11 -1.69
N ALA A 261 -17.95 0.78 -1.75
CA ALA A 261 -16.74 0.11 -2.21
C ALA A 261 -16.41 0.45 -3.68
N GLY A 262 -17.43 0.71 -4.51
CA GLY A 262 -17.26 1.11 -5.91
C GLY A 262 -16.62 2.49 -6.01
N SER A 263 -17.08 3.47 -5.26
CA SER A 263 -16.52 4.82 -5.25
C SER A 263 -15.09 4.86 -4.69
N LYS A 264 -14.78 4.03 -3.70
CA LYS A 264 -13.40 3.86 -3.20
C LYS A 264 -12.47 3.25 -4.27
N MET A 265 -12.95 2.24 -4.99
CA MET A 265 -12.20 1.63 -6.09
C MET A 265 -12.00 2.60 -7.24
N GLU A 266 -13.01 3.42 -7.57
CA GLU A 266 -12.90 4.48 -8.58
C GLU A 266 -11.87 5.55 -8.15
N ALA A 267 -11.92 6.00 -6.91
CA ALA A 267 -10.94 6.96 -6.36
C ALA A 267 -9.51 6.39 -6.37
N ALA A 268 -9.34 5.11 -5.99
CA ALA A 268 -8.06 4.42 -6.07
C ALA A 268 -7.57 4.30 -7.52
N SER A 269 -8.47 3.98 -8.45
CA SER A 269 -8.17 3.89 -9.89
C SER A 269 -7.77 5.25 -10.46
N ALA A 270 -8.47 6.32 -10.10
CA ALA A 270 -8.14 7.69 -10.51
C ALA A 270 -6.76 8.12 -9.96
N SER A 271 -6.45 7.76 -8.71
CA SER A 271 -5.13 8.00 -8.12
C SER A 271 -4.02 7.26 -8.88
N ASN A 272 -4.25 5.98 -9.22
CA ASN A 272 -3.33 5.18 -10.01
C ASN A 272 -3.13 5.74 -11.43
N GLU A 273 -4.16 6.30 -12.04
CA GLU A 273 -4.07 6.95 -13.35
C GLU A 273 -3.16 8.19 -13.29
N ILE A 274 -3.31 9.02 -12.27
CA ILE A 274 -2.45 10.20 -12.05
C ILE A 274 -1.00 9.78 -11.84
N LEU A 275 -0.74 8.76 -11.02
CA LEU A 275 0.60 8.20 -10.80
C LEU A 275 1.19 7.65 -12.10
N THR A 276 0.41 6.93 -12.89
CA THR A 276 0.83 6.39 -14.20
C THR A 276 1.17 7.52 -15.17
N MET A 277 0.36 8.58 -15.21
CA MET A 277 0.63 9.75 -16.04
C MET A 277 1.95 10.45 -15.63
N LEU A 278 2.20 10.60 -14.35
CA LEU A 278 3.43 11.17 -13.81
C LEU A 278 4.64 10.31 -14.15
N LEU A 279 4.55 9.00 -13.98
CA LEU A 279 5.62 8.07 -14.37
C LEU A 279 5.87 8.11 -15.87
N MET A 280 4.82 8.20 -16.70
CA MET A 280 4.94 8.29 -18.14
C MET A 280 5.60 9.62 -18.57
N ALA A 281 5.28 10.73 -17.91
CA ALA A 281 5.94 12.03 -18.15
C ALA A 281 7.43 11.97 -17.80
N MET A 282 7.79 11.36 -16.66
CA MET A 282 9.19 11.14 -16.29
C MET A 282 9.91 10.25 -17.31
N ALA A 283 9.30 9.16 -17.74
CA ALA A 283 9.84 8.27 -18.74
C ALA A 283 10.07 8.98 -20.09
N ALA A 284 9.15 9.87 -20.49
CA ALA A 284 9.30 10.68 -21.70
C ALA A 284 10.52 11.63 -21.62
N ILE A 285 10.74 12.25 -20.47
CA ILE A 285 11.93 13.11 -20.27
C ILE A 285 13.21 12.29 -20.39
N VAL A 286 13.28 11.14 -19.71
CA VAL A 286 14.44 10.22 -19.75
C VAL A 286 14.67 9.71 -21.18
N PHE A 287 13.60 9.39 -21.91
CA PHE A 287 13.66 8.98 -23.31
C PHE A 287 14.29 10.07 -24.19
N VAL A 288 13.87 11.32 -24.08
CA VAL A 288 14.43 12.44 -24.86
C VAL A 288 15.89 12.67 -24.49
N VAL A 289 16.22 12.72 -23.20
CA VAL A 289 17.62 12.95 -22.76
C VAL A 289 18.53 11.80 -23.20
N GLY A 290 18.08 10.54 -23.02
CA GLY A 290 18.81 9.37 -23.47
C GLY A 290 18.98 9.33 -24.98
N GLY A 291 17.95 9.68 -25.73
CA GLY A 291 18.00 9.78 -27.20
C GLY A 291 18.98 10.83 -27.70
N ILE A 292 19.02 11.99 -27.06
CA ILE A 292 20.04 13.03 -27.37
C ILE A 292 21.45 12.49 -27.06
N GLY A 293 21.61 11.71 -25.99
CA GLY A 293 22.86 11.05 -25.65
C GLY A 293 23.33 10.10 -26.76
N ILE A 294 22.46 9.24 -27.27
CA ILE A 294 22.74 8.33 -28.39
C ILE A 294 23.11 9.15 -29.65
N MET A 295 22.33 10.17 -29.95
CA MET A 295 22.58 11.05 -31.10
C MET A 295 23.96 11.70 -31.01
N ASN A 296 24.37 12.20 -29.84
CA ASN A 296 25.68 12.85 -29.66
C ASN A 296 26.84 11.87 -29.84
N VAL A 297 26.73 10.65 -29.27
CA VAL A 297 27.75 9.61 -29.45
C VAL A 297 27.93 9.25 -30.93
N LEU A 298 26.82 9.06 -31.65
CA LEU A 298 26.88 8.79 -33.08
C LEU A 298 27.43 9.96 -33.90
N PHE A 299 27.16 11.20 -33.52
CA PHE A 299 27.81 12.36 -34.18
C PHE A 299 29.33 12.36 -34.01
N VAL A 300 29.82 12.00 -32.83
CA VAL A 300 31.26 11.89 -32.58
C VAL A 300 31.84 10.73 -33.40
N SER A 301 31.20 9.56 -33.41
CA SER A 301 31.60 8.39 -34.21
C SER A 301 31.67 8.74 -35.70
N VAL A 302 30.65 9.39 -36.26
CA VAL A 302 30.62 9.85 -37.65
C VAL A 302 31.76 10.83 -37.93
N LYS A 303 32.04 11.78 -37.02
CA LYS A 303 33.10 12.77 -37.17
C LYS A 303 34.50 12.14 -37.19
N GLU A 304 34.75 11.18 -36.29
CA GLU A 304 36.01 10.43 -36.22
C GLU A 304 36.27 9.58 -37.47
N ARG A 305 35.17 9.03 -38.07
CA ARG A 305 35.26 8.16 -39.28
C ARG A 305 34.94 8.90 -40.57
N THR A 306 34.97 10.26 -40.57
CA THR A 306 34.65 11.08 -41.77
C THR A 306 35.52 10.74 -42.98
N ASN A 307 36.81 10.49 -42.77
CA ASN A 307 37.77 10.11 -43.83
C ASN A 307 37.44 8.75 -44.44
N GLU A 308 37.11 7.75 -43.60
CA GLU A 308 36.68 6.41 -44.05
C GLU A 308 35.41 6.51 -44.91
N ILE A 309 34.42 7.30 -44.49
CA ILE A 309 33.20 7.55 -45.25
C ILE A 309 33.52 8.22 -46.61
N GLY A 310 34.48 9.15 -46.63
CA GLY A 310 34.99 9.79 -47.84
C GLY A 310 35.58 8.79 -48.83
N ILE A 311 36.41 7.84 -48.34
CA ILE A 311 37.05 6.78 -49.17
C ILE A 311 35.94 5.84 -49.69
N LEU A 312 35.00 5.36 -48.83
CA LEU A 312 33.90 4.50 -49.24
C LEU A 312 33.08 5.11 -50.39
N LYS A 313 32.82 6.40 -50.31
CA LYS A 313 32.09 7.14 -51.34
C LYS A 313 32.90 7.33 -52.61
N ALA A 314 34.21 7.56 -52.48
CA ALA A 314 35.11 7.71 -53.63
C ALA A 314 35.21 6.44 -54.47
N ILE A 315 35.13 5.25 -53.85
CA ILE A 315 35.09 3.93 -54.53
C ILE A 315 33.68 3.54 -54.99
N GLY A 316 32.66 4.42 -54.81
CA GLY A 316 31.32 4.22 -55.36
C GLY A 316 30.26 3.62 -54.39
N CYS A 317 30.51 3.62 -53.10
CA CYS A 317 29.53 3.16 -52.14
C CYS A 317 28.26 4.05 -52.13
N SER A 318 27.07 3.42 -52.15
CA SER A 318 25.81 4.17 -52.23
C SER A 318 25.48 4.86 -50.91
N GLN A 319 24.77 5.97 -50.99
CA GLN A 319 24.30 6.68 -49.77
C GLN A 319 23.46 5.80 -48.85
N ARG A 320 22.69 4.83 -49.42
CA ARG A 320 21.84 3.92 -48.65
C ARG A 320 22.68 2.95 -47.85
N ASN A 321 23.76 2.45 -48.38
CA ASN A 321 24.63 1.48 -47.68
C ASN A 321 25.31 2.13 -46.48
N ILE A 322 25.79 3.36 -46.61
CA ILE A 322 26.38 4.13 -45.51
C ILE A 322 25.32 4.45 -44.45
N LEU A 323 24.12 4.85 -44.88
CA LEU A 323 22.98 5.06 -43.94
C LEU A 323 22.69 3.81 -43.13
N PHE A 324 22.56 2.63 -43.79
CA PHE A 324 22.27 1.39 -43.12
C PHE A 324 23.39 0.93 -42.17
N GLU A 325 24.65 1.18 -42.50
CA GLU A 325 25.81 0.86 -41.66
C GLU A 325 25.71 1.62 -40.31
N PHE A 326 25.59 2.93 -40.36
CA PHE A 326 25.46 3.75 -39.13
C PHE A 326 24.14 3.48 -38.37
N LEU A 327 23.06 3.16 -39.08
CA LEU A 327 21.79 2.79 -38.45
C LEU A 327 21.89 1.43 -37.73
N ALA A 328 22.60 0.48 -38.31
CA ALA A 328 22.89 -0.82 -37.66
C ALA A 328 23.78 -0.63 -36.42
N GLU A 329 24.78 0.26 -36.48
CA GLU A 329 25.61 0.62 -35.33
C GLU A 329 24.75 1.22 -34.20
N ALA A 330 23.86 2.17 -34.50
CA ALA A 330 22.92 2.73 -33.55
C ALA A 330 21.99 1.68 -32.93
N ALA A 331 21.46 0.79 -33.74
CA ALA A 331 20.61 -0.31 -33.30
C ALA A 331 21.37 -1.27 -32.38
N ALA A 332 22.63 -1.61 -32.69
CA ALA A 332 23.46 -2.46 -31.86
C ALA A 332 23.77 -1.85 -30.49
N ILE A 333 24.14 -0.56 -30.45
CA ILE A 333 24.38 0.17 -29.20
C ILE A 333 23.11 0.17 -28.34
N SER A 334 21.95 0.44 -28.94
CA SER A 334 20.68 0.47 -28.22
C SER A 334 20.23 -0.91 -27.73
N LEU A 335 20.49 -1.95 -28.51
CA LEU A 335 20.20 -3.33 -28.11
C LEU A 335 21.05 -3.74 -26.89
N ILE A 336 22.35 -3.43 -26.91
CA ILE A 336 23.24 -3.66 -25.77
C ILE A 336 22.74 -2.90 -24.54
N GLY A 337 22.40 -1.61 -24.71
CA GLY A 337 21.82 -0.79 -23.65
C GLY A 337 20.49 -1.35 -23.11
N GLY A 338 19.62 -1.84 -23.98
CA GLY A 338 18.36 -2.50 -23.61
C GLY A 338 18.57 -3.77 -22.79
N VAL A 339 19.53 -4.63 -23.20
CA VAL A 339 19.89 -5.85 -22.45
C VAL A 339 20.47 -5.49 -21.08
N LEU A 340 21.38 -4.51 -21.02
CA LEU A 340 21.92 -4.03 -19.73
C LEU A 340 20.84 -3.43 -18.84
N GLY A 341 19.87 -2.72 -19.41
CA GLY A 341 18.71 -2.19 -18.67
C GLY A 341 17.84 -3.31 -18.07
N ILE A 342 17.60 -4.39 -18.82
CA ILE A 342 16.88 -5.56 -18.31
C ILE A 342 17.65 -6.23 -17.17
N VAL A 343 18.97 -6.41 -17.32
CA VAL A 343 19.81 -6.99 -16.25
C VAL A 343 19.77 -6.10 -14.99
N ALA A 344 19.87 -4.80 -15.15
CA ALA A 344 19.76 -3.86 -14.04
C ALA A 344 18.38 -3.93 -13.36
N SER A 345 17.30 -4.03 -14.13
CA SER A 345 15.95 -4.21 -13.61
C SER A 345 15.83 -5.48 -12.76
N LEU A 346 16.37 -6.61 -13.24
CA LEU A 346 16.37 -7.87 -12.49
C LEU A 346 17.14 -7.79 -11.16
N LEU A 347 18.19 -6.97 -11.09
CA LEU A 347 18.97 -6.76 -9.86
C LEU A 347 18.25 -5.83 -8.87
N VAL A 348 17.48 -4.87 -9.35
CA VAL A 348 16.76 -3.89 -8.50
C VAL A 348 15.45 -4.47 -7.97
N THR A 349 14.79 -5.37 -8.71
CA THR A 349 13.49 -5.96 -8.33
C THR A 349 13.47 -6.59 -6.94
N PRO A 350 14.42 -7.46 -6.53
CA PRO A 350 14.40 -8.04 -5.19
C PRO A 350 14.55 -7.00 -4.08
N VAL A 351 15.27 -5.91 -4.34
CA VAL A 351 15.39 -4.79 -3.38
C VAL A 351 14.05 -4.07 -3.25
N ALA A 352 13.33 -3.86 -4.35
CA ALA A 352 12.02 -3.24 -4.33
C ALA A 352 10.99 -4.13 -3.61
N GLN A 353 11.04 -5.45 -3.82
CA GLN A 353 10.19 -6.41 -3.11
C GLN A 353 10.47 -6.43 -1.60
N TYR A 354 11.73 -6.36 -1.20
CA TYR A 354 12.10 -6.24 0.23
C TYR A 354 11.58 -4.96 0.88
N LEU A 355 11.38 -3.87 0.10
CA LEU A 355 10.76 -2.61 0.54
C LEU A 355 9.22 -2.65 0.51
N GLY A 356 8.62 -3.81 0.28
CA GLY A 356 7.16 -3.99 0.25
C GLY A 356 6.48 -3.63 -1.08
N VAL A 357 7.25 -3.33 -2.13
CA VAL A 357 6.69 -3.04 -3.46
C VAL A 357 6.47 -4.34 -4.22
N ARG A 358 5.23 -4.69 -4.51
CA ARG A 358 4.91 -5.86 -5.35
C ARG A 358 5.25 -5.56 -6.81
N VAL A 359 6.28 -6.23 -7.33
CA VAL A 359 6.72 -6.12 -8.74
C VAL A 359 6.56 -7.47 -9.40
N GLU A 360 5.71 -7.54 -10.42
CA GLU A 360 5.55 -8.71 -11.26
C GLU A 360 6.36 -8.55 -12.55
N LEU A 361 7.29 -9.46 -12.77
CA LEU A 361 8.13 -9.50 -13.97
C LEU A 361 7.49 -10.44 -15.00
N THR A 362 6.89 -9.86 -16.04
CA THR A 362 6.36 -10.64 -17.15
C THR A 362 7.35 -10.76 -18.31
N PRO A 363 7.48 -11.93 -18.94
CA PRO A 363 8.35 -12.09 -20.13
C PRO A 363 8.00 -11.14 -21.27
N ALA A 364 6.72 -10.77 -21.39
CA ALA A 364 6.24 -9.79 -22.35
C ALA A 364 6.84 -8.40 -22.15
N ALA A 365 7.03 -7.97 -20.89
CA ALA A 365 7.63 -6.68 -20.57
C ALA A 365 9.09 -6.57 -21.07
N PHE A 366 9.86 -7.65 -20.97
CA PHE A 366 11.24 -7.69 -21.48
C PHE A 366 11.29 -7.56 -23.01
N LEU A 367 10.37 -8.24 -23.70
CA LEU A 367 10.26 -8.13 -25.16
C LEU A 367 9.91 -6.72 -25.61
N ILE A 368 8.94 -6.09 -24.94
CA ILE A 368 8.52 -4.71 -25.19
C ILE A 368 9.69 -3.74 -24.94
N ALA A 369 10.43 -3.94 -23.86
CA ALA A 369 11.59 -3.11 -23.52
C ALA A 369 12.68 -3.19 -24.60
N LEU A 370 12.98 -4.40 -25.12
CA LEU A 370 13.95 -4.58 -26.21
C LEU A 370 13.48 -3.95 -27.52
N LEU A 371 12.22 -4.11 -27.87
CA LEU A 371 11.63 -3.45 -29.05
C LEU A 371 11.69 -1.94 -28.92
N PHE A 372 11.37 -1.41 -27.75
CA PHE A 372 11.43 0.03 -27.48
C PHE A 372 12.87 0.56 -27.56
N ALA A 373 13.85 -0.17 -27.03
CA ALA A 373 15.27 0.16 -27.14
C ALA A 373 15.73 0.22 -28.60
N LEU A 374 15.33 -0.77 -29.43
CA LEU A 374 15.66 -0.81 -30.85
C LEU A 374 15.03 0.36 -31.63
N ILE A 375 13.75 0.67 -31.36
CA ILE A 375 13.05 1.80 -31.97
C ILE A 375 13.75 3.12 -31.58
N THR A 376 14.10 3.28 -30.31
CA THR A 376 14.79 4.46 -29.79
C THR A 376 16.12 4.67 -30.49
N GLY A 377 16.95 3.63 -30.60
CA GLY A 377 18.25 3.71 -31.25
C GLY A 377 18.15 4.07 -32.74
N THR A 378 17.21 3.44 -33.44
CA THR A 378 16.99 3.73 -34.84
C THR A 378 16.46 5.15 -35.07
N LEU A 379 15.54 5.62 -34.20
CA LEU A 379 14.96 6.96 -34.30
C LEU A 379 16.02 8.06 -34.10
N PHE A 380 16.75 7.98 -32.97
CA PHE A 380 17.77 9.00 -32.65
C PHE A 380 19.07 8.82 -33.43
N GLY A 381 19.37 7.62 -33.92
CA GLY A 381 20.49 7.32 -34.79
C GLY A 381 20.27 7.73 -36.25
N PHE A 382 19.01 7.89 -36.66
CA PHE A 382 18.70 8.21 -38.07
C PHE A 382 19.31 9.54 -38.53
N TYR A 383 19.22 10.59 -37.74
CA TYR A 383 19.68 11.92 -38.12
C TYR A 383 21.22 11.97 -38.31
N PRO A 384 22.07 11.47 -37.38
CA PRO A 384 23.51 11.37 -37.60
C PRO A 384 23.87 10.52 -38.81
N ALA A 385 23.24 9.32 -38.95
CA ALA A 385 23.47 8.42 -40.07
C ALA A 385 23.11 9.05 -41.43
N TYR A 386 21.99 9.75 -41.47
CA TYR A 386 21.58 10.49 -42.67
C TYR A 386 22.58 11.59 -43.03
N LYS A 387 23.09 12.35 -42.06
CA LYS A 387 24.10 13.37 -42.26
C LYS A 387 25.43 12.77 -42.78
N ALA A 388 25.87 11.65 -42.20
CA ALA A 388 27.03 10.88 -42.65
C ALA A 388 26.86 10.41 -44.11
N SER A 389 25.67 9.88 -44.44
CA SER A 389 25.39 9.40 -45.80
C SER A 389 25.42 10.52 -46.90
N LYS A 390 25.26 11.77 -46.52
CA LYS A 390 25.29 12.91 -47.43
C LYS A 390 26.63 13.63 -47.55
N LEU A 391 27.67 13.20 -46.79
CA LEU A 391 29.01 13.82 -46.91
C LEU A 391 29.54 13.74 -48.35
N VAL A 392 30.14 14.82 -48.83
CA VAL A 392 30.77 14.87 -50.16
C VAL A 392 32.19 14.34 -50.04
N PRO A 393 32.67 13.44 -50.96
CA PRO A 393 34.00 12.82 -50.84
C PRO A 393 35.14 13.82 -50.72
N VAL A 394 35.06 14.93 -51.44
CA VAL A 394 36.13 15.97 -51.46
C VAL A 394 36.21 16.69 -50.10
N GLU A 395 35.09 16.98 -49.47
CA GLU A 395 35.05 17.60 -48.16
C GLU A 395 35.45 16.62 -47.04
N ALA A 396 35.08 15.31 -47.18
CA ALA A 396 35.40 14.32 -46.23
C ALA A 396 36.88 13.93 -46.20
N LEU A 397 37.54 13.98 -47.35
CA LEU A 397 39.00 13.69 -47.48
C LEU A 397 39.87 14.92 -47.16
N GLY A 398 39.32 16.11 -47.16
CA GLY A 398 40.03 17.37 -46.84
C GLY A 398 39.78 17.84 -45.37
N ALA A 399 39.04 17.10 -44.59
CA ALA A 399 38.80 17.41 -43.17
C ALA A 399 39.95 16.78 -42.33
N GLU A 400 40.95 17.59 -41.99
CA GLU A 400 41.95 17.32 -40.94
C GLU A 400 41.43 17.72 -39.57
#